data_c448319ff7d9c6001761911130dcd040
#
_entry.id   c448319ff7d9c6001761911130dcd040
#
_cell.length_a   1.000
_cell.length_b   1.000
_cell.length_c   1.000
_cell.angle_alpha   90.00
_cell.angle_beta   90.00
_cell.angle_gamma   90.00
#
_symmetry.space_group_name_H-M   'P 1'
#
loop_
_entity.id
_entity.type
_entity.pdbx_description
1 polymer ?
#
loop_
_entity_poly.entity_id
_entity_poly.type
_entity_poly.pdbx_seq_one_letter_code
_entity_poly.pdbx_strand_id
1 'polypeptide(L)'
;LTELLLINNLVIMADLIKTVTDKSQFQFILDNFFTKNPVYIKTSSGNLALQYLGYADGNVAFRVPLVKSLPDNVVVFTRYKTNNIYLSMKPIERNEDTFIFIPIKFQIISESRKEDRKLLGIEGGKSVIYTNNLISDYNIERSLSTTDKKVDKIKEVAEFELKKKFEHVRIVLIHEAKSDIRLKHVISTSLPIFMPNLNVDPDPGEEENYNFYVNTIYKGDISLSSRNRFISEITVPILYNKIIPYGYVQVNGTQPFSDGLFEVCRRMSIVIDQLLNKNKLIQPLEERFLISDLSKNGLGFVFREKRHIRNFQENCKIAFDILLPTQKKAVIGAIVRNISFMENGIIKVGCEIFYMDDTSRANYDEFIDKG
;
A
#
# COMPACT_ATOMS: atom_id res chain seq x y z
N LEU A 1 -36.77 3.26 11.86
CA LEU A 1 -36.35 4.54 11.22
C LEU A 1 -35.63 5.47 12.21
N THR A 2 -36.06 5.52 13.49
CA THR A 2 -35.47 6.38 14.53
C THR A 2 -34.08 5.89 14.98
N GLU A 3 -33.83 4.59 14.96
CA GLU A 3 -32.51 4.01 15.34
C GLU A 3 -31.46 4.14 14.23
N LEU A 4 -31.86 4.14 12.95
CA LEU A 4 -30.96 4.44 11.84
C LEU A 4 -30.54 5.93 11.80
N LEU A 5 -31.39 6.84 12.29
CA LEU A 5 -31.07 8.26 12.43
C LEU A 5 -30.00 8.55 13.49
N LEU A 6 -29.92 7.73 14.55
CA LEU A 6 -28.87 7.85 15.56
C LEU A 6 -27.47 7.51 15.02
N ILE A 7 -27.38 6.60 14.04
CA ILE A 7 -26.12 6.25 13.39
C ILE A 7 -25.73 7.31 12.34
N ASN A 8 -26.68 7.92 11.64
CA ASN A 8 -26.43 8.95 10.63
C ASN A 8 -26.03 10.32 11.20
N ASN A 9 -26.50 10.67 12.41
CA ASN A 9 -26.11 11.91 13.09
C ASN A 9 -24.73 11.87 13.77
N LEU A 10 -24.02 10.76 13.67
CA LEU A 10 -22.65 10.58 14.19
C LEU A 10 -21.54 10.95 13.19
N VAL A 11 -21.87 11.48 12.02
CA VAL A 11 -20.93 11.66 10.89
C VAL A 11 -20.33 13.06 10.79
N ILE A 12 -20.63 13.98 11.70
CA ILE A 12 -20.05 15.31 11.63
C ILE A 12 -19.38 15.64 12.96
N MET A 13 -18.12 15.24 13.11
CA MET A 13 -17.03 15.94 13.82
C MET A 13 -15.76 15.12 13.83
N ALA A 14 -14.61 15.81 13.72
CA ALA A 14 -13.25 15.27 13.69
C ALA A 14 -12.94 14.32 14.85
N ASP A 15 -12.16 13.25 14.58
CA ASP A 15 -11.48 12.34 15.53
C ASP A 15 -12.29 11.97 16.79
N LEU A 16 -13.53 11.47 16.65
CA LEU A 16 -14.32 11.03 17.79
C LEU A 16 -14.22 9.51 17.93
N ILE A 17 -13.44 9.10 18.91
CA ILE A 17 -13.53 7.76 19.50
C ILE A 17 -14.85 7.69 20.27
N LYS A 18 -15.87 7.06 19.70
CA LYS A 18 -17.07 6.76 20.45
C LYS A 18 -16.88 5.50 21.26
N THR A 19 -16.90 5.63 22.56
CA THR A 19 -16.87 4.47 23.48
C THR A 19 -18.30 4.08 23.87
N VAL A 20 -18.64 2.80 23.69
CA VAL A 20 -19.89 2.19 24.10
C VAL A 20 -19.63 1.22 25.24
N THR A 21 -20.12 1.49 26.42
CA THR A 21 -20.03 0.64 27.62
C THR A 21 -21.39 0.07 28.04
N ASP A 22 -22.46 0.57 27.48
CA ASP A 22 -23.81 0.09 27.71
C ASP A 22 -24.00 -1.30 27.09
N LYS A 23 -24.10 -2.31 27.94
CA LYS A 23 -24.23 -3.72 27.54
C LYS A 23 -25.49 -4.01 26.73
N SER A 24 -26.55 -3.19 26.87
CA SER A 24 -27.77 -3.37 26.09
C SER A 24 -27.56 -3.15 24.58
N GLN A 25 -26.50 -2.42 24.20
CA GLN A 25 -26.16 -2.14 22.81
C GLN A 25 -25.21 -3.21 22.22
N PHE A 26 -24.62 -4.07 23.04
CA PHE A 26 -23.58 -5.00 22.60
C PHE A 26 -24.12 -6.02 21.60
N GLN A 27 -25.27 -6.61 21.85
CA GLN A 27 -25.93 -7.54 20.93
C GLN A 27 -26.09 -6.91 19.54
N PHE A 28 -26.64 -5.69 19.50
CA PHE A 28 -26.85 -4.98 18.25
C PHE A 28 -25.55 -4.74 17.47
N ILE A 29 -24.48 -4.33 18.15
CA ILE A 29 -23.19 -4.08 17.52
C ILE A 29 -22.58 -5.38 16.97
N LEU A 30 -22.63 -6.45 17.74
CA LEU A 30 -22.10 -7.76 17.36
C LEU A 30 -22.84 -8.33 16.14
N ASP A 31 -24.17 -8.33 16.15
CA ASP A 31 -24.99 -8.88 15.07
C ASP A 31 -24.87 -8.10 13.76
N ASN A 32 -24.71 -6.79 13.84
CA ASN A 32 -24.66 -5.97 12.64
C ASN A 32 -23.25 -5.81 12.06
N PHE A 33 -22.22 -5.93 12.86
CA PHE A 33 -20.85 -5.66 12.40
C PHE A 33 -19.93 -6.88 12.47
N PHE A 34 -19.98 -7.68 13.53
CA PHE A 34 -19.08 -8.82 13.70
C PHE A 34 -19.54 -10.08 12.98
N THR A 35 -20.85 -10.23 12.78
CA THR A 35 -21.41 -11.35 11.99
C THR A 35 -21.18 -11.16 10.48
N LYS A 36 -21.21 -9.91 10.01
CA LYS A 36 -21.25 -9.59 8.58
C LYS A 36 -19.88 -9.22 7.99
N ASN A 37 -18.90 -9.00 8.83
CA ASN A 37 -17.57 -8.56 8.39
C ASN A 37 -16.48 -9.44 9.01
N PRO A 38 -15.32 -9.58 8.36
CA PRO A 38 -14.17 -10.28 8.94
C PRO A 38 -13.74 -9.66 10.26
N VAL A 39 -13.42 -10.50 11.23
CA VAL A 39 -12.96 -10.09 12.56
C VAL A 39 -11.50 -10.47 12.73
N TYR A 40 -10.72 -9.62 13.35
CA TYR A 40 -9.30 -9.81 13.53
C TYR A 40 -8.87 -9.50 14.97
N ILE A 41 -7.83 -10.21 15.44
CA ILE A 41 -7.04 -9.84 16.60
C ILE A 41 -5.66 -9.35 16.11
N LYS A 42 -5.18 -8.26 16.69
CA LYS A 42 -3.84 -7.75 16.39
C LYS A 42 -2.80 -8.50 17.19
N THR A 43 -1.83 -9.10 16.50
CA THR A 43 -0.69 -9.77 17.12
C THR A 43 0.61 -9.07 16.74
N SER A 44 1.72 -9.42 17.36
CA SER A 44 3.05 -8.92 17.01
C SER A 44 3.47 -9.27 15.57
N SER A 45 2.92 -10.35 15.02
CA SER A 45 3.20 -10.82 13.65
C SER A 45 2.18 -10.37 12.61
N GLY A 46 1.18 -9.55 12.98
CA GLY A 46 0.13 -9.06 12.07
C GLY A 46 -1.28 -9.31 12.60
N ASN A 47 -2.25 -9.27 11.72
CA ASN A 47 -3.65 -9.52 12.05
C ASN A 47 -4.00 -10.99 11.87
N LEU A 48 -4.50 -11.64 12.91
CA LEU A 48 -5.01 -13.01 12.88
C LEU A 48 -6.52 -12.95 12.72
N ALA A 49 -7.06 -13.64 11.71
CA ALA A 49 -8.49 -13.72 11.47
C ALA A 49 -9.17 -14.63 12.52
N LEU A 50 -10.33 -14.20 13.02
CA LEU A 50 -11.15 -14.90 13.96
C LEU A 50 -12.53 -15.19 13.37
N GLN A 51 -13.18 -16.25 13.87
CA GLN A 51 -14.58 -16.50 13.57
C GLN A 51 -15.44 -16.11 14.77
N TYR A 52 -16.34 -15.14 14.58
CA TYR A 52 -17.38 -14.83 15.56
C TYR A 52 -18.40 -15.97 15.61
N LEU A 53 -18.71 -16.49 16.80
CA LEU A 53 -19.62 -17.62 16.99
C LEU A 53 -20.97 -17.20 17.58
N GLY A 54 -21.01 -16.13 18.38
CA GLY A 54 -22.25 -15.64 18.96
C GLY A 54 -22.06 -14.83 20.25
N TYR A 55 -23.18 -14.27 20.74
CA TYR A 55 -23.26 -13.55 22.00
C TYR A 55 -24.50 -14.07 22.78
N ALA A 56 -24.26 -14.59 23.95
CA ALA A 56 -25.32 -15.12 24.84
C ALA A 56 -24.94 -14.92 26.32
N ASP A 57 -25.90 -14.65 27.16
CA ASP A 57 -25.76 -14.49 28.63
C ASP A 57 -24.66 -13.46 29.01
N GLY A 58 -24.52 -12.42 28.19
CA GLY A 58 -23.52 -11.37 28.42
C GLY A 58 -22.10 -11.72 28.00
N ASN A 59 -21.89 -12.89 27.40
CA ASN A 59 -20.60 -13.40 26.95
C ASN A 59 -20.54 -13.49 25.42
N VAL A 60 -19.33 -13.28 24.86
CA VAL A 60 -19.07 -13.41 23.43
C VAL A 60 -18.13 -14.57 23.16
N ALA A 61 -18.41 -15.35 22.13
CA ALA A 61 -17.61 -16.51 21.74
C ALA A 61 -16.91 -16.25 20.38
N PHE A 62 -15.61 -16.56 20.33
CA PHE A 62 -14.82 -16.56 19.11
C PHE A 62 -14.03 -17.85 18.96
N ARG A 63 -13.92 -18.33 17.72
CA ARG A 63 -12.94 -19.35 17.37
C ARG A 63 -11.61 -18.66 17.03
N VAL A 64 -10.56 -19.04 17.75
CA VAL A 64 -9.21 -18.48 17.62
C VAL A 64 -8.25 -19.60 17.21
N PRO A 65 -7.88 -19.70 15.93
CA PRO A 65 -7.03 -20.79 15.46
C PRO A 65 -5.61 -20.67 15.98
N LEU A 66 -4.97 -21.81 16.32
CA LEU A 66 -3.55 -21.96 16.60
C LEU A 66 -2.98 -21.17 17.80
N VAL A 67 -3.81 -20.71 18.73
CA VAL A 67 -3.34 -19.96 19.91
C VAL A 67 -3.45 -20.81 21.16
N LYS A 68 -2.34 -20.98 21.90
CA LYS A 68 -2.32 -21.77 23.15
C LYS A 68 -2.84 -21.00 24.36
N SER A 69 -2.58 -19.69 24.41
CA SER A 69 -3.06 -18.81 25.49
C SER A 69 -3.29 -17.40 24.94
N LEU A 70 -4.18 -16.67 25.60
CA LEU A 70 -4.47 -15.28 25.29
C LEU A 70 -4.09 -14.40 26.51
N PRO A 71 -3.73 -13.11 26.30
CA PRO A 71 -3.52 -12.19 27.40
C PRO A 71 -4.81 -11.90 28.16
N ASP A 72 -4.69 -11.37 29.40
CA ASP A 72 -5.84 -11.03 30.25
C ASP A 72 -6.79 -10.00 29.63
N ASN A 73 -6.29 -9.17 28.74
CA ASN A 73 -7.08 -8.23 27.96
C ASN A 73 -6.88 -8.48 26.48
N VAL A 74 -7.94 -8.78 25.78
CA VAL A 74 -7.95 -9.05 24.35
C VAL A 74 -8.70 -7.93 23.65
N VAL A 75 -8.15 -7.44 22.55
CA VAL A 75 -8.84 -6.49 21.68
C VAL A 75 -8.96 -7.12 20.29
N VAL A 76 -10.20 -7.29 19.86
CA VAL A 76 -10.53 -7.69 18.48
C VAL A 76 -11.13 -6.52 17.75
N PHE A 77 -11.04 -6.53 16.42
CA PHE A 77 -11.62 -5.47 15.64
C PHE A 77 -12.23 -5.99 14.34
N THR A 78 -13.19 -5.24 13.85
CA THR A 78 -13.74 -5.38 12.50
C THR A 78 -13.81 -4.01 11.84
N ARG A 79 -13.90 -4.00 10.52
CA ARG A 79 -14.04 -2.76 9.74
C ARG A 79 -15.40 -2.72 9.07
N TYR A 80 -16.08 -1.61 9.23
CA TYR A 80 -17.33 -1.34 8.52
C TYR A 80 -17.30 0.05 7.88
N LYS A 81 -17.29 0.10 6.56
CA LYS A 81 -17.09 1.35 5.79
C LYS A 81 -15.78 2.03 6.20
N THR A 82 -15.87 3.26 6.72
CA THR A 82 -14.74 4.06 7.21
C THR A 82 -14.51 3.93 8.71
N ASN A 83 -15.23 3.02 9.39
CA ASN A 83 -15.13 2.86 10.83
C ASN A 83 -14.38 1.57 11.19
N ASN A 84 -13.42 1.68 12.08
CA ASN A 84 -12.84 0.54 12.78
C ASN A 84 -13.58 0.36 14.10
N ILE A 85 -14.14 -0.82 14.33
CA ILE A 85 -14.92 -1.15 15.53
C ILE A 85 -14.08 -2.12 16.35
N TYR A 86 -13.58 -1.66 17.48
CA TYR A 86 -12.78 -2.43 18.41
C TYR A 86 -13.63 -2.92 19.56
N LEU A 87 -13.48 -4.20 19.93
CA LEU A 87 -14.06 -4.79 21.12
C LEU A 87 -12.96 -5.17 22.08
N SER A 88 -12.95 -4.55 23.26
CA SER A 88 -12.11 -4.95 24.39
C SER A 88 -12.84 -5.96 25.26
N MET A 89 -12.18 -7.06 25.63
CA MET A 89 -12.80 -8.16 26.36
C MET A 89 -11.79 -8.92 27.20
N LYS A 90 -12.27 -9.70 28.18
CA LYS A 90 -11.48 -10.61 29.03
C LYS A 90 -11.81 -12.04 28.73
N PRO A 91 -10.83 -12.94 28.52
CA PRO A 91 -11.09 -14.36 28.40
C PRO A 91 -11.56 -14.95 29.74
N ILE A 92 -12.56 -15.81 29.72
CA ILE A 92 -13.07 -16.51 30.89
C ILE A 92 -13.01 -18.03 30.77
N GLU A 93 -13.18 -18.55 29.57
CA GLU A 93 -13.20 -19.99 29.32
C GLU A 93 -12.59 -20.31 27.96
N ARG A 94 -12.01 -21.51 27.88
CA ARG A 94 -11.50 -22.05 26.62
C ARG A 94 -11.97 -23.47 26.43
N ASN A 95 -12.50 -23.78 25.26
CA ASN A 95 -12.91 -25.11 24.84
C ASN A 95 -12.25 -25.38 23.45
N GLU A 96 -11.16 -26.13 23.45
CA GLU A 96 -10.34 -26.39 22.26
C GLU A 96 -9.86 -25.10 21.58
N ASP A 97 -10.42 -24.75 20.41
CA ASP A 97 -10.14 -23.55 19.62
C ASP A 97 -11.14 -22.41 19.87
N THR A 98 -12.16 -22.67 20.69
CA THR A 98 -13.19 -21.70 21.04
C THR A 98 -12.87 -21.04 22.38
N PHE A 99 -12.90 -19.72 22.39
CA PHE A 99 -12.71 -18.90 23.57
C PHE A 99 -13.99 -18.12 23.86
N ILE A 100 -14.37 -18.10 25.15
CA ILE A 100 -15.48 -17.31 25.68
C ILE A 100 -14.91 -16.12 26.43
N PHE A 101 -15.48 -14.94 26.17
CA PHE A 101 -15.01 -13.67 26.72
C PHE A 101 -16.15 -12.88 27.35
N ILE A 102 -15.82 -12.11 28.36
CA ILE A 102 -16.68 -11.03 28.85
C ILE A 102 -16.33 -9.75 28.05
N PRO A 103 -17.24 -9.21 27.24
CA PRO A 103 -17.05 -7.94 26.58
C PRO A 103 -17.07 -6.79 27.58
N ILE A 104 -16.13 -5.86 27.46
CA ILE A 104 -15.95 -4.73 28.36
C ILE A 104 -16.52 -3.45 27.74
N LYS A 105 -16.06 -3.14 26.51
CA LYS A 105 -16.46 -1.95 25.79
C LYS A 105 -16.21 -2.08 24.30
N PHE A 106 -17.00 -1.36 23.53
CA PHE A 106 -16.68 -1.06 22.13
C PHE A 106 -16.06 0.34 22.00
N GLN A 107 -15.10 0.46 21.09
CA GLN A 107 -14.58 1.73 20.64
C GLN A 107 -14.76 1.81 19.13
N ILE A 108 -15.58 2.74 18.68
CA ILE A 108 -15.80 2.99 17.27
C ILE A 108 -14.93 4.19 16.91
N ILE A 109 -13.92 3.93 16.10
CA ILE A 109 -13.00 4.94 15.60
C ILE A 109 -13.38 5.19 14.16
N SER A 110 -14.00 6.32 13.93
CA SER A 110 -14.20 6.80 12.56
C SER A 110 -12.85 7.30 12.05
N GLU A 111 -12.37 6.67 10.98
CA GLU A 111 -11.33 7.33 10.20
C GLU A 111 -11.99 8.56 9.57
N SER A 112 -11.96 9.68 10.26
CA SER A 112 -12.38 10.95 9.71
C SER A 112 -11.52 11.19 8.47
N ARG A 113 -12.18 11.50 7.37
CA ARG A 113 -11.45 12.01 6.22
C ARG A 113 -10.74 13.27 6.71
N LYS A 114 -9.42 13.25 6.72
CA LYS A 114 -8.58 14.33 7.26
C LYS A 114 -8.87 15.69 6.62
N GLU A 115 -9.65 15.72 5.53
CA GLU A 115 -9.88 16.91 4.71
C GLU A 115 -11.24 16.86 4.01
N ASP A 116 -11.85 18.01 3.84
CA ASP A 116 -13.03 18.20 3.00
C ASP A 116 -12.70 17.86 1.55
N ARG A 117 -13.59 17.10 0.90
CA ARG A 117 -13.45 16.74 -0.52
C ARG A 117 -14.27 17.67 -1.38
N LYS A 118 -13.61 18.26 -2.36
CA LYS A 118 -14.23 18.98 -3.44
C LYS A 118 -14.88 17.99 -4.42
N LEU A 119 -16.20 17.94 -4.44
CA LEU A 119 -16.93 17.13 -5.42
C LEU A 119 -16.85 17.77 -6.80
N LEU A 120 -16.44 16.99 -7.78
CA LEU A 120 -16.46 17.37 -9.18
C LEU A 120 -17.69 16.73 -9.84
N GLY A 121 -18.48 17.52 -10.55
CA GLY A 121 -19.71 17.02 -11.17
C GLY A 121 -20.10 17.82 -12.41
N ILE A 122 -20.88 17.18 -13.27
CA ILE A 122 -21.39 17.77 -14.51
C ILE A 122 -22.49 18.82 -14.23
N GLU A 123 -23.14 18.73 -13.06
CA GLU A 123 -24.21 19.67 -12.66
C GLU A 123 -23.63 20.99 -12.15
N GLY A 124 -24.05 22.09 -12.70
CA GLY A 124 -23.74 23.45 -12.24
C GLY A 124 -22.47 24.07 -12.82
N GLY A 125 -22.01 23.68 -14.01
CA GLY A 125 -20.88 24.36 -14.67
C GLY A 125 -19.51 24.05 -14.05
N LYS A 126 -19.40 23.01 -13.22
CA LYS A 126 -18.14 22.56 -12.64
C LYS A 126 -17.29 21.85 -13.69
N SER A 127 -16.00 22.14 -13.65
CA SER A 127 -15.03 21.58 -14.60
C SER A 127 -14.92 20.07 -14.46
N VAL A 128 -14.93 19.39 -15.59
CA VAL A 128 -14.74 17.93 -15.67
C VAL A 128 -13.24 17.65 -15.79
N ILE A 129 -12.72 16.81 -14.91
CA ILE A 129 -11.30 16.42 -14.87
C ILE A 129 -11.19 14.92 -15.12
N TYR A 130 -10.25 14.53 -15.97
CA TYR A 130 -9.94 13.13 -16.27
C TYR A 130 -8.50 12.79 -15.92
N THR A 131 -8.28 11.50 -15.58
CA THR A 131 -6.93 10.93 -15.55
C THR A 131 -6.40 10.80 -16.98
N ASN A 132 -5.11 11.04 -17.18
CA ASN A 132 -4.40 10.77 -18.43
C ASN A 132 -3.16 9.94 -18.11
N ASN A 133 -2.71 9.12 -19.07
CA ASN A 133 -1.50 8.30 -18.94
C ASN A 133 -1.49 7.46 -17.65
N LEU A 134 -2.65 6.95 -17.23
CA LEU A 134 -2.74 6.17 -16.01
C LEU A 134 -2.03 4.84 -16.17
N ILE A 135 -1.18 4.52 -15.21
CA ILE A 135 -0.48 3.25 -15.10
C ILE A 135 -0.53 2.74 -13.66
N SER A 136 -0.63 1.43 -13.51
CA SER A 136 -0.51 0.74 -12.22
C SER A 136 0.66 -0.24 -12.24
N ASP A 137 1.09 -0.70 -11.07
CA ASP A 137 2.07 -1.77 -10.94
C ASP A 137 1.65 -3.03 -11.73
N TYR A 138 0.36 -3.38 -11.71
CA TYR A 138 -0.20 -4.47 -12.53
C TYR A 138 0.00 -4.25 -14.05
N ASN A 139 -0.19 -3.01 -14.53
CA ASN A 139 0.03 -2.70 -15.95
C ASN A 139 1.50 -2.81 -16.32
N ILE A 140 2.40 -2.38 -15.44
CA ILE A 140 3.84 -2.50 -15.64
C ILE A 140 4.22 -3.98 -15.72
N GLU A 141 3.81 -4.79 -14.74
CA GLU A 141 4.07 -6.23 -14.71
C GLU A 141 3.61 -6.91 -16.00
N ARG A 142 2.38 -6.63 -16.44
CA ARG A 142 1.81 -7.19 -17.66
C ARG A 142 2.56 -6.75 -18.92
N SER A 143 2.91 -5.48 -19.01
CA SER A 143 3.65 -4.92 -20.16
C SER A 143 5.01 -5.59 -20.31
N LEU A 144 5.75 -5.74 -19.21
CA LEU A 144 7.07 -6.37 -19.20
C LEU A 144 6.97 -7.86 -19.55
N SER A 145 6.00 -8.59 -19.02
CA SER A 145 5.77 -10.01 -19.33
C SER A 145 5.49 -10.27 -20.82
N THR A 146 4.84 -9.33 -21.51
CA THR A 146 4.52 -9.48 -22.94
C THR A 146 5.67 -9.11 -23.86
N THR A 147 6.70 -8.44 -23.35
CA THR A 147 7.84 -7.92 -24.12
C THR A 147 9.20 -8.48 -23.66
N ASP A 148 9.18 -9.60 -23.00
CA ASP A 148 10.27 -10.26 -22.24
C ASP A 148 11.64 -10.22 -22.98
N LYS A 149 11.69 -10.71 -24.23
CA LYS A 149 12.93 -10.73 -25.01
C LYS A 149 13.60 -9.37 -25.22
N LYS A 150 12.83 -8.27 -25.28
CA LYS A 150 13.38 -6.92 -25.42
C LYS A 150 13.83 -6.38 -24.09
N VAL A 151 13.10 -6.71 -23.04
CA VAL A 151 13.44 -6.40 -21.65
C VAL A 151 14.75 -7.05 -21.27
N ASP A 152 14.92 -8.34 -21.58
CA ASP A 152 16.15 -9.10 -21.33
C ASP A 152 17.38 -8.46 -21.98
N LYS A 153 17.28 -8.02 -23.22
CA LYS A 153 18.39 -7.31 -23.90
C LYS A 153 18.80 -6.04 -23.16
N ILE A 154 17.84 -5.26 -22.65
CA ILE A 154 18.16 -4.05 -21.88
C ILE A 154 18.86 -4.44 -20.56
N LYS A 155 18.39 -5.47 -19.89
CA LYS A 155 19.01 -6.00 -18.66
C LYS A 155 20.43 -6.50 -18.93
N GLU A 156 20.62 -7.32 -19.95
CA GLU A 156 21.94 -7.86 -20.34
C GLU A 156 22.96 -6.76 -20.56
N VAL A 157 22.59 -5.71 -21.29
CA VAL A 157 23.46 -4.55 -21.53
C VAL A 157 23.78 -3.81 -20.23
N ALA A 158 22.77 -3.56 -19.40
CA ALA A 158 22.98 -2.88 -18.12
C ALA A 158 23.83 -3.72 -17.15
N GLU A 159 23.58 -5.02 -17.07
CA GLU A 159 24.43 -5.93 -16.28
C GLU A 159 25.87 -5.99 -16.79
N PHE A 160 26.07 -6.03 -18.10
CA PHE A 160 27.40 -6.03 -18.69
C PHE A 160 28.19 -4.76 -18.32
N GLU A 161 27.54 -3.59 -18.37
CA GLU A 161 28.17 -2.34 -17.98
C GLU A 161 28.50 -2.29 -16.47
N LEU A 162 27.61 -2.78 -15.63
CA LEU A 162 27.85 -2.82 -14.18
C LEU A 162 28.93 -3.85 -13.79
N LYS A 163 29.01 -5.00 -14.47
CA LYS A 163 30.03 -6.05 -14.24
C LYS A 163 31.47 -5.57 -14.51
N LYS A 164 31.65 -4.43 -15.19
CA LYS A 164 32.98 -3.80 -15.31
C LYS A 164 33.49 -3.21 -13.99
N LYS A 165 32.59 -2.97 -13.03
CA LYS A 165 32.90 -2.33 -11.73
C LYS A 165 32.56 -3.17 -10.51
N PHE A 166 31.64 -4.12 -10.64
CA PHE A 166 31.11 -4.89 -9.52
C PHE A 166 31.28 -6.41 -9.75
N GLU A 167 31.60 -7.12 -8.69
CA GLU A 167 31.81 -8.56 -8.73
C GLU A 167 30.51 -9.34 -8.92
N HIS A 168 29.43 -8.88 -8.31
CA HIS A 168 28.10 -9.45 -8.44
C HIS A 168 27.11 -8.37 -8.84
N VAL A 169 26.32 -8.67 -9.87
CA VAL A 169 25.30 -7.77 -10.42
C VAL A 169 24.03 -8.56 -10.67
N ARG A 170 22.91 -8.03 -10.25
CA ARG A 170 21.58 -8.58 -10.49
C ARG A 170 20.59 -7.46 -10.78
N ILE A 171 19.82 -7.61 -11.83
CA ILE A 171 18.71 -6.73 -12.17
C ILE A 171 17.44 -7.56 -12.15
N VAL A 172 16.49 -7.21 -11.29
CA VAL A 172 15.23 -7.93 -11.10
C VAL A 172 14.06 -7.01 -11.37
N LEU A 173 13.11 -7.49 -12.17
CA LEU A 173 11.88 -6.77 -12.50
C LEU A 173 10.65 -7.51 -11.98
N ILE A 174 9.55 -6.79 -11.76
CA ILE A 174 8.35 -7.29 -11.07
C ILE A 174 7.73 -8.54 -11.70
N HIS A 175 7.85 -8.72 -13.01
CA HIS A 175 7.27 -9.85 -13.73
C HIS A 175 8.06 -11.15 -13.56
N GLU A 176 9.34 -11.08 -13.12
CA GLU A 176 10.25 -12.25 -13.07
C GLU A 176 10.24 -12.97 -11.72
N ALA A 177 10.04 -12.26 -10.63
CA ALA A 177 10.38 -12.76 -9.30
C ALA A 177 9.35 -12.40 -8.22
N LYS A 178 8.10 -12.88 -8.37
CA LYS A 178 7.01 -12.61 -7.40
C LYS A 178 7.31 -13.05 -5.96
N SER A 179 8.17 -14.04 -5.77
CA SER A 179 8.57 -14.54 -4.46
C SER A 179 9.81 -13.85 -3.88
N ASP A 180 10.48 -12.99 -4.63
CA ASP A 180 11.69 -12.30 -4.20
C ASP A 180 11.39 -11.34 -3.04
N ILE A 181 11.98 -11.61 -1.87
CA ILE A 181 11.74 -10.83 -0.64
C ILE A 181 12.31 -9.41 -0.79
N ARG A 182 13.48 -9.26 -1.45
CA ARG A 182 14.10 -7.96 -1.71
C ARG A 182 13.23 -7.11 -2.62
N LEU A 183 12.66 -7.71 -3.68
CA LEU A 183 11.73 -7.01 -4.57
C LEU A 183 10.50 -6.53 -3.80
N LYS A 184 9.91 -7.36 -2.95
CA LYS A 184 8.78 -6.97 -2.10
C LYS A 184 9.13 -5.80 -1.18
N HIS A 185 10.32 -5.82 -0.57
CA HIS A 185 10.81 -4.73 0.26
C HIS A 185 10.98 -3.44 -0.54
N VAL A 186 11.64 -3.50 -1.70
CA VAL A 186 11.83 -2.34 -2.59
C VAL A 186 10.48 -1.79 -3.09
N ILE A 187 9.54 -2.65 -3.48
CA ILE A 187 8.20 -2.21 -3.90
C ILE A 187 7.45 -1.52 -2.76
N SER A 188 7.57 -2.02 -1.53
CA SER A 188 6.87 -1.44 -0.38
C SER A 188 7.46 -0.10 0.05
N THR A 189 8.78 0.01 0.12
CA THR A 189 9.48 1.19 0.65
C THR A 189 9.80 2.24 -0.42
N SER A 190 10.05 1.82 -1.67
CA SER A 190 10.61 2.65 -2.76
C SER A 190 11.98 3.26 -2.41
N LEU A 191 12.63 2.80 -1.35
CA LEU A 191 13.90 3.33 -0.87
C LEU A 191 15.07 2.47 -1.35
N PRO A 192 16.22 3.08 -1.64
CA PRO A 192 17.45 2.35 -1.91
C PRO A 192 18.01 1.77 -0.60
N ILE A 193 18.82 0.75 -0.75
CA ILE A 193 19.59 0.12 0.33
C ILE A 193 21.06 0.34 0.02
N PHE A 194 21.78 0.89 0.98
CA PHE A 194 23.22 1.06 0.89
C PHE A 194 23.88 0.51 2.13
N MET A 195 24.56 -0.61 1.96
CA MET A 195 25.35 -1.29 2.99
C MET A 195 26.83 -1.23 2.56
N PRO A 196 27.54 -0.17 2.94
CA PRO A 196 28.91 0.07 2.49
C PRO A 196 29.86 -1.01 3.01
N ASN A 197 29.64 -1.51 4.25
CA ASN A 197 30.44 -2.56 4.86
C ASN A 197 29.64 -3.27 5.97
N LEU A 198 29.22 -4.51 5.71
CA LEU A 198 28.49 -5.35 6.67
C LEU A 198 29.28 -5.76 7.92
N ASN A 199 30.61 -5.54 7.94
CA ASN A 199 31.47 -5.80 9.10
C ASN A 199 31.56 -4.58 10.05
N VAL A 200 30.87 -3.49 9.74
CA VAL A 200 30.80 -2.27 10.56
C VAL A 200 29.39 -2.15 11.12
N ASP A 201 29.28 -1.83 12.41
CA ASP A 201 28.00 -1.59 13.04
C ASP A 201 27.27 -0.41 12.37
N PRO A 202 25.94 -0.45 12.28
CA PRO A 202 25.15 0.66 11.74
C PRO A 202 25.26 1.91 12.61
N ASP A 203 24.92 3.06 12.02
CA ASP A 203 24.87 4.31 12.73
C ASP A 203 23.82 4.26 13.87
N PRO A 204 24.05 4.99 15.00
CA PRO A 204 23.10 5.05 16.10
C PRO A 204 21.69 5.47 15.64
N GLY A 205 20.69 4.64 15.93
CA GLY A 205 19.29 4.84 15.57
C GLY A 205 18.86 4.12 14.28
N GLU A 206 19.79 3.50 13.54
CA GLU A 206 19.46 2.70 12.35
C GLU A 206 19.51 1.18 12.61
N GLU A 207 19.85 0.75 13.83
CA GLU A 207 20.10 -0.65 14.17
C GLU A 207 18.90 -1.57 13.88
N GLU A 208 17.68 -1.10 14.13
CA GLU A 208 16.48 -1.92 13.93
C GLU A 208 16.25 -2.21 12.45
N ASN A 209 16.32 -1.19 11.61
CA ASN A 209 16.15 -1.31 10.17
C ASN A 209 17.29 -2.14 9.54
N TYR A 210 18.52 -1.90 9.97
CA TYR A 210 19.70 -2.63 9.55
C TYR A 210 19.56 -4.12 9.90
N ASN A 211 19.27 -4.44 11.16
CA ASN A 211 19.14 -5.80 11.64
C ASN A 211 17.99 -6.54 10.95
N PHE A 212 16.86 -5.87 10.74
CA PHE A 212 15.74 -6.42 9.96
C PHE A 212 16.19 -6.76 8.54
N TYR A 213 16.83 -5.83 7.84
CA TYR A 213 17.29 -6.04 6.49
C TYR A 213 18.30 -7.19 6.39
N VAL A 214 19.34 -7.15 7.22
CA VAL A 214 20.42 -8.17 7.20
C VAL A 214 19.87 -9.55 7.52
N ASN A 215 19.05 -9.69 8.55
CA ASN A 215 18.60 -11.00 9.02
C ASN A 215 17.45 -11.57 8.18
N THR A 216 16.58 -10.72 7.62
CA THR A 216 15.38 -11.18 6.89
C THR A 216 15.62 -11.23 5.38
N ILE A 217 16.29 -10.23 4.82
CA ILE A 217 16.41 -10.07 3.36
C ILE A 217 17.77 -10.55 2.87
N TYR A 218 18.86 -10.01 3.44
CA TYR A 218 20.21 -10.30 2.97
C TYR A 218 20.59 -11.78 3.20
N LYS A 219 20.45 -12.28 4.44
CA LYS A 219 20.74 -13.69 4.78
C LYS A 219 19.74 -14.68 4.15
N GLY A 220 18.54 -14.25 3.86
CA GLY A 220 17.50 -15.04 3.18
C GLY A 220 17.67 -15.12 1.66
N ASP A 221 18.60 -14.37 1.07
CA ASP A 221 18.83 -14.36 -0.37
C ASP A 221 19.64 -15.58 -0.81
N ILE A 222 18.94 -16.58 -1.33
CA ILE A 222 19.55 -17.84 -1.82
C ILE A 222 20.60 -17.57 -2.91
N SER A 223 20.44 -16.51 -3.70
CA SER A 223 21.40 -16.16 -4.76
C SER A 223 22.77 -15.75 -4.21
N LEU A 224 22.82 -15.31 -2.96
CA LEU A 224 24.04 -14.92 -2.24
C LEU A 224 24.56 -16.03 -1.32
N SER A 225 23.77 -17.04 -0.99
CA SER A 225 24.10 -18.07 0.02
C SER A 225 25.37 -18.87 -0.30
N SER A 226 25.69 -19.06 -1.58
CA SER A 226 26.95 -19.71 -2.02
C SER A 226 28.14 -18.74 -2.06
N ARG A 227 27.97 -17.47 -1.71
CA ARG A 227 28.93 -16.37 -1.86
C ARG A 227 29.10 -15.57 -0.58
N ASN A 228 29.17 -16.22 0.58
CA ASN A 228 29.34 -15.64 1.93
C ASN A 228 30.53 -14.66 2.09
N ARG A 229 31.24 -14.37 1.01
CA ARG A 229 32.38 -13.45 0.98
C ARG A 229 32.02 -11.99 0.76
N PHE A 230 30.79 -11.70 0.37
CA PHE A 230 30.39 -10.32 0.13
C PHE A 230 30.18 -9.58 1.46
N ILE A 231 30.79 -8.41 1.57
CA ILE A 231 30.70 -7.54 2.73
C ILE A 231 30.03 -6.20 2.44
N SER A 232 29.64 -5.96 1.20
CA SER A 232 28.98 -4.73 0.80
C SER A 232 27.82 -5.00 -0.16
N GLU A 233 26.80 -4.15 -0.11
CA GLU A 233 25.65 -4.20 -1.00
C GLU A 233 25.13 -2.81 -1.33
N ILE A 234 24.74 -2.63 -2.60
CA ILE A 234 23.90 -1.53 -3.06
C ILE A 234 22.69 -2.14 -3.75
N THR A 235 21.49 -1.78 -3.31
CA THR A 235 20.24 -2.11 -4.00
C THR A 235 19.47 -0.82 -4.26
N VAL A 236 19.23 -0.51 -5.54
CA VAL A 236 18.56 0.72 -5.94
C VAL A 236 17.27 0.39 -6.69
N PRO A 237 16.12 0.94 -6.29
CA PRO A 237 14.85 0.71 -6.99
C PRO A 237 14.89 1.25 -8.42
N ILE A 238 14.25 0.53 -9.34
CA ILE A 238 13.91 1.01 -10.67
C ILE A 238 12.48 1.54 -10.59
N LEU A 239 12.30 2.83 -10.85
CA LEU A 239 11.05 3.55 -10.65
C LEU A 239 10.49 4.06 -11.97
N TYR A 240 9.28 3.66 -12.32
CA TYR A 240 8.55 4.27 -13.44
C TYR A 240 8.28 5.74 -13.13
N ASN A 241 8.83 6.63 -13.97
CA ASN A 241 8.73 8.08 -13.81
C ASN A 241 9.06 8.57 -12.38
N LYS A 242 9.96 7.92 -11.66
CA LYS A 242 10.32 8.18 -10.25
C LYS A 242 9.21 7.95 -9.24
N ILE A 243 8.12 7.29 -9.61
CA ILE A 243 6.92 7.12 -8.78
C ILE A 243 6.68 5.66 -8.38
N ILE A 244 6.53 4.76 -9.36
CA ILE A 244 6.14 3.37 -9.10
C ILE A 244 7.37 2.47 -9.16
N PRO A 245 7.77 1.82 -8.05
CA PRO A 245 8.85 0.84 -8.07
C PRO A 245 8.36 -0.45 -8.77
N TYR A 246 9.15 -0.92 -9.72
CA TYR A 246 8.84 -2.13 -10.47
C TYR A 246 10.05 -3.07 -10.67
N GLY A 247 11.14 -2.77 -10.01
CA GLY A 247 12.34 -3.57 -10.03
C GLY A 247 13.44 -2.97 -9.20
N TYR A 248 14.61 -3.60 -9.24
CA TYR A 248 15.80 -3.08 -8.60
C TYR A 248 17.08 -3.48 -9.36
N VAL A 249 18.12 -2.68 -9.17
CA VAL A 249 19.52 -2.99 -9.49
C VAL A 249 20.19 -3.34 -8.17
N GLN A 250 20.78 -4.53 -8.08
CA GLN A 250 21.58 -5.00 -6.94
C GLN A 250 23.00 -5.26 -7.37
N VAL A 251 23.94 -4.80 -6.55
CA VAL A 251 25.37 -5.15 -6.68
C VAL A 251 25.93 -5.52 -5.31
N ASN A 252 26.86 -6.49 -5.30
CA ASN A 252 27.56 -6.90 -4.08
C ASN A 252 29.07 -6.95 -4.36
N GLY A 253 29.87 -6.74 -3.32
CA GLY A 253 31.32 -6.74 -3.38
C GLY A 253 32.00 -7.33 -2.16
N THR A 254 33.26 -7.77 -2.35
CA THR A 254 34.15 -8.28 -1.30
C THR A 254 34.96 -7.16 -0.63
N GLN A 255 34.81 -5.93 -1.12
CA GLN A 255 35.42 -4.72 -0.58
C GLN A 255 34.34 -3.72 -0.21
N PRO A 256 34.57 -2.80 0.76
CA PRO A 256 33.65 -1.74 1.08
C PRO A 256 33.30 -0.87 -0.14
N PHE A 257 32.04 -0.47 -0.22
CA PHE A 257 31.56 0.43 -1.26
C PHE A 257 31.62 1.89 -0.83
N SER A 258 31.90 2.78 -1.78
CA SER A 258 31.86 4.22 -1.61
C SER A 258 30.57 4.83 -2.15
N ASP A 259 30.24 6.05 -1.73
CA ASP A 259 29.11 6.82 -2.25
C ASP A 259 29.14 7.00 -3.78
N GLY A 260 30.33 7.10 -4.34
CA GLY A 260 30.51 7.17 -5.80
C GLY A 260 29.99 5.93 -6.53
N LEU A 261 30.12 4.74 -5.92
CA LEU A 261 29.59 3.49 -6.49
C LEU A 261 28.06 3.43 -6.35
N PHE A 262 27.51 3.96 -5.27
CA PHE A 262 26.07 4.11 -5.10
C PHE A 262 25.46 4.97 -6.23
N GLU A 263 26.07 6.10 -6.56
CA GLU A 263 25.64 6.97 -7.65
C GLU A 263 25.70 6.28 -9.03
N VAL A 264 26.65 5.38 -9.27
CA VAL A 264 26.69 4.57 -10.49
C VAL A 264 25.45 3.69 -10.59
N CYS A 265 25.08 2.98 -9.53
CA CYS A 265 23.89 2.13 -9.50
C CYS A 265 22.61 2.96 -9.65
N ARG A 266 22.52 4.12 -8.99
CA ARG A 266 21.39 5.05 -9.07
C ARG A 266 21.20 5.57 -10.51
N ARG A 267 22.27 5.95 -11.19
CA ARG A 267 22.20 6.36 -12.60
C ARG A 267 21.78 5.21 -13.51
N MET A 268 22.28 4.01 -13.26
CA MET A 268 21.90 2.84 -14.05
C MET A 268 20.42 2.51 -13.92
N SER A 269 19.85 2.58 -12.71
CA SER A 269 18.41 2.34 -12.52
C SER A 269 17.55 3.33 -13.32
N ILE A 270 17.95 4.60 -13.37
CA ILE A 270 17.29 5.64 -14.20
C ILE A 270 17.42 5.33 -15.70
N VAL A 271 18.61 4.92 -16.15
CA VAL A 271 18.85 4.57 -17.56
C VAL A 271 17.98 3.38 -17.97
N ILE A 272 17.85 2.36 -17.13
CA ILE A 272 16.98 1.22 -17.41
C ILE A 272 15.52 1.69 -17.60
N ASP A 273 14.98 2.49 -16.67
CA ASP A 273 13.62 3.04 -16.81
C ASP A 273 13.46 3.84 -18.11
N GLN A 274 14.41 4.72 -18.41
CA GLN A 274 14.38 5.51 -19.64
C GLN A 274 14.41 4.64 -20.90
N LEU A 275 15.21 3.58 -20.93
CA LEU A 275 15.28 2.66 -22.07
C LEU A 275 13.98 1.86 -22.24
N LEU A 276 13.38 1.38 -21.16
CA LEU A 276 12.10 0.67 -21.21
C LEU A 276 10.98 1.60 -21.72
N ASN A 277 10.93 2.83 -21.23
CA ASN A 277 9.95 3.83 -21.66
C ASN A 277 10.17 4.28 -23.12
N LYS A 278 11.42 4.57 -23.52
CA LYS A 278 11.77 4.96 -24.90
C LYS A 278 11.40 3.89 -25.91
N ASN A 279 11.55 2.63 -25.55
CA ASN A 279 11.19 1.50 -26.41
C ASN A 279 9.71 1.14 -26.29
N LYS A 280 8.89 1.90 -25.56
CA LYS A 280 7.45 1.66 -25.34
C LYS A 280 7.15 0.26 -24.79
N LEU A 281 8.04 -0.27 -23.94
CA LEU A 281 7.85 -1.57 -23.30
C LEU A 281 6.93 -1.50 -22.09
N ILE A 282 6.72 -0.31 -21.55
CA ILE A 282 5.73 -0.02 -20.51
C ILE A 282 4.73 0.96 -21.12
N GLN A 283 3.44 0.58 -21.09
CA GLN A 283 2.39 1.37 -21.73
C GLN A 283 1.29 1.72 -20.70
N PRO A 284 0.99 3.03 -20.55
CA PRO A 284 -0.17 3.47 -19.78
C PRO A 284 -1.48 2.95 -20.38
N LEU A 285 -2.54 2.97 -19.59
CA LEU A 285 -3.89 2.71 -20.06
C LEU A 285 -4.31 3.79 -21.06
N GLU A 286 -4.96 3.39 -22.15
CA GLU A 286 -5.52 4.30 -23.13
C GLU A 286 -6.76 5.02 -22.60
N GLU A 287 -7.46 4.36 -21.68
CA GLU A 287 -8.68 4.89 -21.08
C GLU A 287 -8.42 6.00 -20.09
N ARG A 288 -9.33 6.97 -20.09
CA ARG A 288 -9.37 8.08 -19.15
C ARG A 288 -10.50 7.90 -18.17
N PHE A 289 -10.22 8.07 -16.89
CA PHE A 289 -11.21 7.92 -15.82
C PHE A 289 -11.63 9.29 -15.29
N LEU A 290 -12.94 9.46 -15.11
CA LEU A 290 -13.50 10.70 -14.59
C LEU A 290 -13.14 10.83 -13.11
N ILE A 291 -12.53 11.94 -12.73
CA ILE A 291 -12.31 12.30 -11.33
C ILE A 291 -13.64 12.70 -10.70
N SER A 292 -14.03 12.02 -9.63
CA SER A 292 -15.28 12.30 -8.91
C SER A 292 -15.11 13.30 -7.78
N ASP A 293 -13.98 13.26 -7.12
CA ASP A 293 -13.67 14.13 -5.98
C ASP A 293 -12.14 14.27 -5.79
N LEU A 294 -11.75 15.41 -5.21
CA LEU A 294 -10.38 15.77 -4.90
C LEU A 294 -10.28 16.34 -3.48
N SER A 295 -9.16 16.09 -2.81
CA SER A 295 -8.73 16.74 -1.57
C SER A 295 -7.22 16.90 -1.58
N LYS A 296 -6.62 17.62 -0.63
CA LYS A 296 -5.15 17.83 -0.58
C LYS A 296 -4.34 16.54 -0.65
N ASN A 297 -4.82 15.48 0.01
CA ASN A 297 -4.09 14.21 0.14
C ASN A 297 -4.83 13.00 -0.49
N GLY A 298 -5.91 13.22 -1.22
CA GLY A 298 -6.64 12.12 -1.82
C GLY A 298 -7.54 12.51 -2.97
N LEU A 299 -7.90 11.53 -3.77
CA LEU A 299 -8.82 11.69 -4.89
C LEU A 299 -9.67 10.44 -5.10
N GLY A 300 -10.79 10.63 -5.78
CA GLY A 300 -11.60 9.53 -6.27
C GLY A 300 -11.81 9.66 -7.78
N PHE A 301 -11.81 8.52 -8.47
CA PHE A 301 -12.24 8.46 -9.86
C PHE A 301 -13.24 7.31 -10.08
N VAL A 302 -13.98 7.42 -11.17
CA VAL A 302 -15.09 6.51 -11.44
C VAL A 302 -15.04 5.97 -12.87
N PHE A 303 -15.57 4.75 -13.04
CA PHE A 303 -15.78 4.10 -14.33
C PHE A 303 -16.92 3.08 -14.24
N ARG A 304 -17.35 2.53 -15.40
CA ARG A 304 -18.42 1.51 -15.46
C ARG A 304 -17.93 0.13 -15.86
N GLU A 305 -16.88 0.06 -16.65
CA GLU A 305 -16.43 -1.20 -17.23
C GLU A 305 -15.65 -2.05 -16.24
N LYS A 306 -16.22 -3.17 -15.83
CA LYS A 306 -15.62 -4.11 -14.86
C LYS A 306 -14.22 -4.60 -15.25
N ARG A 307 -13.90 -4.62 -16.57
CA ARG A 307 -12.58 -5.05 -17.06
C ARG A 307 -11.41 -4.22 -16.47
N HIS A 308 -11.67 -2.97 -16.08
CA HIS A 308 -10.64 -2.09 -15.53
C HIS A 308 -10.31 -2.37 -14.06
N ILE A 309 -11.19 -3.10 -13.33
CA ILE A 309 -10.96 -3.42 -11.90
C ILE A 309 -9.61 -4.10 -11.69
N ARG A 310 -9.20 -4.97 -12.59
CA ARG A 310 -7.92 -5.69 -12.51
C ARG A 310 -6.70 -4.79 -12.44
N ASN A 311 -6.81 -3.54 -12.91
CA ASN A 311 -5.73 -2.56 -12.87
C ASN A 311 -5.64 -1.86 -11.50
N PHE A 312 -6.64 -2.06 -10.66
CA PHE A 312 -6.78 -1.36 -9.37
C PHE A 312 -7.02 -2.42 -8.29
N GLN A 313 -5.97 -2.80 -7.61
CA GLN A 313 -6.07 -3.63 -6.40
C GLN A 313 -5.87 -2.75 -5.18
N GLU A 314 -6.45 -3.14 -4.04
CA GLU A 314 -6.20 -2.41 -2.80
C GLU A 314 -4.69 -2.42 -2.47
N ASN A 315 -4.17 -1.25 -2.12
CA ASN A 315 -2.76 -0.94 -1.91
C ASN A 315 -1.86 -0.95 -3.17
N CYS A 316 -2.38 -1.14 -4.39
CA CYS A 316 -1.57 -0.94 -5.58
C CYS A 316 -1.18 0.52 -5.76
N LYS A 317 0.02 0.75 -6.29
CA LYS A 317 0.51 2.08 -6.65
C LYS A 317 0.09 2.40 -8.08
N ILE A 318 -0.40 3.60 -8.28
CA ILE A 318 -0.77 4.13 -9.59
C ILE A 318 -0.10 5.49 -9.83
N ALA A 319 0.17 5.78 -11.08
CA ALA A 319 0.64 7.11 -11.50
C ALA A 319 -0.18 7.57 -12.70
N PHE A 320 -0.48 8.85 -12.75
CA PHE A 320 -1.25 9.47 -13.84
C PHE A 320 -1.08 10.98 -13.84
N ASP A 321 -1.50 11.60 -14.93
CA ASP A 321 -1.59 13.05 -15.06
C ASP A 321 -3.03 13.49 -14.97
N ILE A 322 -3.26 14.69 -14.47
CA ILE A 322 -4.51 15.44 -14.64
C ILE A 322 -4.24 16.79 -15.26
N LEU A 323 -5.17 17.26 -16.09
CA LEU A 323 -5.20 18.62 -16.57
C LEU A 323 -6.27 19.36 -15.77
N LEU A 324 -5.82 20.32 -14.98
CA LEU A 324 -6.68 21.15 -14.16
C LEU A 324 -7.43 22.20 -15.00
N PRO A 325 -8.58 22.71 -14.54
CA PRO A 325 -9.33 23.78 -15.26
C PRO A 325 -8.49 25.03 -15.53
N THR A 326 -7.48 25.28 -14.71
CA THR A 326 -6.49 26.35 -14.89
C THR A 326 -5.53 26.12 -16.05
N GLN A 327 -5.71 25.06 -16.86
CA GLN A 327 -4.80 24.58 -17.91
C GLN A 327 -3.43 24.16 -17.39
N LYS A 328 -3.27 24.02 -16.08
CA LYS A 328 -2.07 23.52 -15.43
C LYS A 328 -2.12 22.01 -15.29
N LYS A 329 -0.98 21.36 -15.49
CA LYS A 329 -0.84 19.91 -15.33
C LYS A 329 -0.38 19.58 -13.93
N ALA A 330 -0.88 18.46 -13.37
CA ALA A 330 -0.32 17.84 -12.18
C ALA A 330 -0.07 16.34 -12.44
N VAL A 331 1.14 15.87 -12.11
CA VAL A 331 1.55 14.46 -12.13
C VAL A 331 1.38 13.92 -10.73
N ILE A 332 0.62 12.83 -10.60
CA ILE A 332 0.18 12.28 -9.32
C ILE A 332 0.62 10.84 -9.20
N GLY A 333 1.29 10.51 -8.09
CA GLY A 333 1.45 9.16 -7.59
C GLY A 333 0.47 8.90 -6.45
N ALA A 334 -0.33 7.83 -6.56
CA ALA A 334 -1.35 7.53 -5.57
C ALA A 334 -1.39 6.04 -5.23
N ILE A 335 -1.92 5.72 -4.05
CA ILE A 335 -2.17 4.35 -3.60
C ILE A 335 -3.68 4.13 -3.60
N VAL A 336 -4.15 3.07 -4.22
CA VAL A 336 -5.55 2.67 -4.17
C VAL A 336 -5.89 2.21 -2.75
N ARG A 337 -6.85 2.87 -2.10
CA ARG A 337 -7.27 2.56 -0.72
C ARG A 337 -8.58 1.82 -0.64
N ASN A 338 -9.47 2.04 -1.59
CA ASN A 338 -10.74 1.31 -1.63
C ASN A 338 -11.31 1.27 -3.04
N ILE A 339 -12.11 0.24 -3.30
CA ILE A 339 -12.92 0.10 -4.50
C ILE A 339 -14.36 -0.15 -4.02
N SER A 340 -15.29 0.66 -4.48
CA SER A 340 -16.70 0.55 -4.12
C SER A 340 -17.59 0.46 -5.36
N PHE A 341 -18.58 -0.42 -5.28
CA PHE A 341 -19.58 -0.63 -6.33
C PHE A 341 -20.83 0.15 -5.94
N MET A 342 -21.25 1.06 -6.82
CA MET A 342 -22.44 1.90 -6.61
C MET A 342 -23.66 1.25 -7.30
N GLU A 343 -24.88 1.61 -6.84
CA GLU A 343 -26.14 1.01 -7.30
C GLU A 343 -26.38 1.10 -8.81
N ASN A 344 -25.87 2.13 -9.47
CA ASN A 344 -26.03 2.38 -10.92
C ASN A 344 -24.93 1.71 -11.78
N GLY A 345 -24.20 0.73 -11.23
CA GLY A 345 -23.12 0.03 -11.91
C GLY A 345 -21.82 0.84 -12.07
N ILE A 346 -21.76 2.00 -11.43
CA ILE A 346 -20.53 2.80 -11.34
C ILE A 346 -19.59 2.16 -10.31
N ILE A 347 -18.33 2.06 -10.68
CA ILE A 347 -17.25 1.63 -9.81
C ILE A 347 -16.45 2.86 -9.43
N LYS A 348 -16.27 3.09 -8.13
CA LYS A 348 -15.48 4.19 -7.59
C LYS A 348 -14.22 3.66 -6.96
N VAL A 349 -13.09 4.24 -7.34
CA VAL A 349 -11.77 3.98 -6.77
C VAL A 349 -11.35 5.18 -5.94
N GLY A 350 -11.10 4.97 -4.66
CA GLY A 350 -10.57 5.99 -3.76
C GLY A 350 -9.07 5.80 -3.56
N CYS A 351 -8.33 6.90 -3.73
CA CYS A 351 -6.88 6.90 -3.69
C CYS A 351 -6.34 7.90 -2.68
N GLU A 352 -5.21 7.56 -2.06
CA GLU A 352 -4.38 8.43 -1.26
C GLU A 352 -3.18 8.89 -2.08
N ILE A 353 -2.93 10.19 -2.14
CA ILE A 353 -1.82 10.79 -2.86
C ILE A 353 -0.56 10.66 -2.00
N PHE A 354 0.48 10.00 -2.51
CA PHE A 354 1.77 9.89 -1.82
C PHE A 354 2.90 10.67 -2.52
N TYR A 355 2.71 11.02 -3.79
CA TYR A 355 3.73 11.71 -4.57
C TYR A 355 3.13 12.77 -5.50
N MET A 356 3.71 13.93 -5.48
CA MET A 356 3.69 14.96 -6.52
C MET A 356 5.04 15.65 -6.48
N ASP A 357 5.57 16.07 -7.64
CA ASP A 357 6.68 17.01 -7.65
C ASP A 357 6.22 18.41 -7.21
N ASP A 358 7.16 19.30 -6.89
CA ASP A 358 6.85 20.63 -6.35
C ASP A 358 5.94 21.46 -7.29
N THR A 359 6.16 21.36 -8.60
CA THR A 359 5.34 22.07 -9.61
C THR A 359 3.93 21.50 -9.65
N SER A 360 3.78 20.17 -9.67
CA SER A 360 2.50 19.50 -9.65
C SER A 360 1.75 19.79 -8.36
N ARG A 361 2.43 19.78 -7.22
CA ARG A 361 1.85 20.11 -5.91
C ARG A 361 1.35 21.54 -5.88
N ALA A 362 2.15 22.51 -6.29
CA ALA A 362 1.75 23.92 -6.34
C ALA A 362 0.52 24.14 -7.25
N ASN A 363 0.50 23.52 -8.44
CA ASN A 363 -0.64 23.60 -9.36
C ASN A 363 -1.92 23.00 -8.77
N TYR A 364 -1.77 21.85 -8.09
CA TYR A 364 -2.86 21.12 -7.49
C TYR A 364 -3.45 21.85 -6.29
N ASP A 365 -2.62 22.33 -5.36
CA ASP A 365 -3.03 23.04 -4.16
C ASP A 365 -3.71 24.37 -4.52
N GLU A 366 -3.16 25.11 -5.51
CA GLU A 366 -3.81 26.32 -6.02
C GLU A 366 -5.25 26.04 -6.50
N PHE A 367 -5.50 24.92 -7.15
CA PHE A 367 -6.82 24.54 -7.62
C PHE A 367 -7.73 24.12 -6.47
N ILE A 368 -7.21 23.38 -5.48
CA ILE A 368 -7.99 22.93 -4.31
C ILE A 368 -8.41 24.12 -3.45
N ASP A 369 -7.49 25.07 -3.20
CA ASP A 369 -7.72 26.19 -2.28
C ASP A 369 -8.59 27.31 -2.89
N LYS A 370 -8.61 27.49 -4.21
CA LYS A 370 -9.40 28.53 -4.91
C LYS A 370 -10.83 28.08 -5.29
N GLY A 371 -11.17 26.86 -5.15
CA GLY A 371 -12.46 26.29 -5.53
C GLY A 371 -13.27 25.83 -4.37
#